data_4c6dd8dbf9a8a5260234a145bde3881e
#
_entry.id   4c6dd8dbf9a8a5260234a145bde3881e
#
_cell.length_a   1.000
_cell.length_b   1.000
_cell.length_c   1.000
_cell.angle_alpha   90.00
_cell.angle_beta   90.00
_cell.angle_gamma   90.00
#
_symmetry.space_group_name_H-M   'P 1'
#
loop_
_entity.id
_entity.type
_entity.pdbx_description
1 polymer ?
#
loop_
_entity_poly.entity_id
_entity_poly.type
_entity_poly.pdbx_seq_one_letter_code
_entity_poly.pdbx_strand_id
1 'polypeptide(L)'
;MLVDAILFVLAFYAGTYLYFLPEPGGFQNYLGQIPIRASMFAAINVLCLGAMGLYEPRMREGASGILLRTIGGFLAAGMVIAAIFYVLPDLHMWRGIYFYSAATAFTANLVSRSAVTNVAGKEQFKNRVLVYGSGDAASTIT
;
A
#
# COMPACT_ATOMS: atom_id res chain seq x y z
N MET A 1 2.63 -2.21 8.45
CA MET A 1 2.88 -3.52 7.84
C MET A 1 1.71 -4.49 7.98
N LEU A 2 1.27 -4.89 9.19
CA LEU A 2 0.15 -5.84 9.34
C LEU A 2 -1.16 -5.33 8.73
N VAL A 3 -1.48 -4.06 8.95
CA VAL A 3 -2.68 -3.41 8.38
C VAL A 3 -2.64 -3.44 6.85
N ASP A 4 -1.48 -3.15 6.26
CA ASP A 4 -1.33 -3.17 4.80
C ASP A 4 -1.41 -4.60 4.24
N ALA A 5 -0.88 -5.59 4.96
CA ALA A 5 -1.02 -7.00 4.57
C ALA A 5 -2.49 -7.44 4.52
N ILE A 6 -3.26 -7.12 5.55
CA ILE A 6 -4.70 -7.40 5.60
C ILE A 6 -5.43 -6.65 4.48
N LEU A 7 -5.09 -5.38 4.28
CA LEU A 7 -5.66 -4.54 3.23
C LEU A 7 -5.39 -5.11 1.84
N PHE A 8 -4.17 -5.62 1.57
CA PHE A 8 -3.83 -6.23 0.28
C PHE A 8 -4.55 -7.56 0.06
N VAL A 9 -4.71 -8.38 1.11
CA VAL A 9 -5.54 -9.59 1.01
C VAL A 9 -6.97 -9.23 0.65
N LEU A 10 -7.58 -8.28 1.38
CA LEU A 10 -8.96 -7.84 1.11
C LEU A 10 -9.09 -7.21 -0.29
N ALA A 11 -8.12 -6.40 -0.70
CA ALA A 11 -8.09 -5.80 -2.04
C ALA A 11 -7.98 -6.86 -3.14
N PHE A 12 -7.24 -7.95 -2.89
CA PHE A 12 -7.17 -9.08 -3.82
C PHE A 12 -8.53 -9.78 -3.98
N TYR A 13 -9.23 -10.03 -2.88
CA TYR A 13 -10.59 -10.59 -2.92
C TYR A 13 -11.54 -9.65 -3.65
N ALA A 14 -11.52 -8.35 -3.34
CA ALA A 14 -12.35 -7.35 -4.00
C ALA A 14 -12.05 -7.25 -5.50
N GLY A 15 -10.78 -7.21 -5.89
CA GLY A 15 -10.36 -7.16 -7.29
C GLY A 15 -10.76 -8.42 -8.07
N THR A 16 -10.63 -9.59 -7.45
CA THR A 16 -11.10 -10.86 -8.05
C THR A 16 -12.61 -10.84 -8.22
N TYR A 17 -13.35 -10.38 -7.22
CA TYR A 17 -14.81 -10.25 -7.32
C TYR A 17 -15.22 -9.29 -8.44
N LEU A 18 -14.58 -8.13 -8.56
CA LEU A 18 -14.82 -7.16 -9.61
C LEU A 18 -14.55 -7.74 -11.01
N TYR A 19 -13.50 -8.55 -11.14
CA TYR A 19 -13.17 -9.19 -12.41
C TYR A 19 -14.25 -10.18 -12.85
N PHE A 20 -14.86 -10.93 -11.93
CA PHE A 20 -15.89 -11.92 -12.23
C PHE A 20 -17.33 -11.37 -12.17
N LEU A 21 -17.51 -10.06 -11.96
CA LEU A 21 -18.83 -9.43 -11.97
C LEU A 21 -19.67 -9.78 -13.22
N PRO A 22 -19.09 -9.83 -14.44
CA PRO A 22 -19.84 -10.22 -15.64
C PRO A 22 -20.25 -11.70 -15.67
N GLU A 23 -19.47 -12.58 -15.00
CA GLU A 23 -19.69 -14.04 -14.99
C GLU A 23 -19.54 -14.61 -13.57
N PRO A 24 -20.59 -14.52 -12.72
CA PRO A 24 -20.48 -14.89 -11.30
C PRO A 24 -20.14 -16.37 -11.05
N GLY A 25 -20.42 -17.27 -12.00
CA GLY A 25 -20.05 -18.68 -11.93
C GLY A 25 -18.53 -18.92 -11.89
N GLY A 26 -17.76 -18.08 -12.54
CA GLY A 26 -16.30 -18.14 -12.56
C GLY A 26 -15.66 -17.89 -11.19
N PHE A 27 -16.22 -16.97 -10.41
CA PHE A 27 -15.75 -16.66 -9.07
C PHE A 27 -15.81 -17.85 -8.11
N GLN A 28 -16.93 -18.60 -8.13
CA GLN A 28 -17.09 -19.76 -7.25
C GLN A 28 -16.07 -20.87 -7.54
N ASN A 29 -15.79 -21.12 -8.81
CA ASN A 29 -14.78 -22.10 -9.23
C ASN A 29 -13.35 -21.68 -8.84
N TYR A 30 -13.10 -20.36 -8.72
CA TYR A 30 -11.80 -19.80 -8.38
C TYR A 30 -11.57 -19.66 -6.88
N LEU A 31 -12.61 -19.70 -6.06
CA LEU A 31 -12.58 -19.48 -4.59
C LEU A 31 -11.52 -20.33 -3.87
N GLY A 32 -11.39 -21.61 -4.24
CA GLY A 32 -10.41 -22.53 -3.60
C GLY A 32 -8.95 -22.13 -3.78
N GLN A 33 -8.64 -21.33 -4.81
CA GLN A 33 -7.27 -20.92 -5.12
C GLN A 33 -6.94 -19.49 -4.63
N ILE A 34 -7.96 -18.72 -4.24
CA ILE A 34 -7.80 -17.34 -3.81
C ILE A 34 -6.88 -17.19 -2.59
N PRO A 35 -6.99 -17.99 -1.51
CA PRO A 35 -6.21 -17.75 -0.30
C PRO A 35 -4.69 -17.78 -0.53
N ILE A 36 -4.20 -18.75 -1.29
CA ILE A 36 -2.78 -18.90 -1.60
C ILE A 36 -2.30 -17.73 -2.46
N ARG A 37 -3.06 -17.36 -3.48
CA ARG A 37 -2.72 -16.28 -4.41
C ARG A 37 -2.81 -14.90 -3.73
N ALA A 38 -3.81 -14.71 -2.87
CA ALA A 38 -3.97 -13.48 -2.08
C ALA A 38 -2.82 -13.29 -1.09
N SER A 39 -2.41 -14.37 -0.39
CA SER A 39 -1.29 -14.29 0.56
C SER A 39 0.03 -13.99 -0.16
N MET A 40 0.28 -14.64 -1.30
CA MET A 40 1.45 -14.35 -2.13
C MET A 40 1.44 -12.90 -2.63
N PHE A 41 0.31 -12.43 -3.17
CA PHE A 41 0.15 -11.06 -3.64
C PHE A 41 0.41 -10.05 -2.51
N ALA A 42 -0.17 -10.26 -1.33
CA ALA A 42 0.01 -9.40 -0.18
C ALA A 42 1.46 -9.38 0.32
N ALA A 43 2.10 -10.55 0.44
CA ALA A 43 3.49 -10.66 0.90
C ALA A 43 4.45 -9.91 -0.03
N ILE A 44 4.33 -10.10 -1.34
CA ILE A 44 5.20 -9.44 -2.33
C ILE A 44 5.01 -7.93 -2.28
N ASN A 45 3.76 -7.44 -2.25
CA ASN A 45 3.50 -6.01 -2.18
C ASN A 45 4.03 -5.38 -0.88
N VAL A 46 3.83 -6.03 0.28
CA VAL A 46 4.37 -5.53 1.56
C VAL A 46 5.88 -5.47 1.54
N LEU A 47 6.55 -6.50 1.00
CA LEU A 47 8.00 -6.54 0.89
C LEU A 47 8.54 -5.46 -0.05
N CYS A 48 7.94 -5.29 -1.23
CA CYS A 48 8.36 -4.26 -2.18
C CYS A 48 8.13 -2.85 -1.66
N LEU A 49 7.00 -2.58 -1.00
CA LEU A 49 6.74 -1.30 -0.37
C LEU A 49 7.67 -1.04 0.82
N GLY A 50 8.03 -2.09 1.57
CA GLY A 50 9.03 -2.04 2.62
C GLY A 50 10.42 -1.71 2.09
N ALA A 51 10.83 -2.35 0.99
CA ALA A 51 12.10 -2.10 0.32
C ALA A 51 12.21 -0.67 -0.23
N MET A 52 11.08 -0.06 -0.62
CA MET A 52 11.02 1.36 -1.01
C MET A 52 11.05 2.32 0.20
N GLY A 53 11.24 1.82 1.42
CA GLY A 53 11.34 2.64 2.63
C GLY A 53 10.00 3.26 3.08
N LEU A 54 8.87 2.74 2.61
CA LEU A 54 7.55 3.30 2.93
C LEU A 54 7.17 3.16 4.42
N TYR A 55 7.87 2.31 5.15
CA TYR A 55 7.64 2.01 6.57
C TYR A 55 8.68 2.65 7.50
N GLU A 56 9.58 3.50 6.98
CA GLU A 56 10.54 4.22 7.82
C GLU A 56 9.88 5.44 8.48
N PRO A 57 9.90 5.53 9.84
CA PRO A 57 9.18 6.58 10.57
C PRO A 57 9.88 7.95 10.52
N ARG A 58 11.11 8.04 9.99
CA ARG A 58 11.94 9.27 10.00
C ARG A 58 11.79 10.16 8.77
N MET A 59 11.07 9.73 7.75
CA MET A 59 10.95 10.50 6.51
C MET A 59 9.84 11.54 6.63
N ARG A 60 10.23 12.80 6.80
CA ARG A 60 9.37 13.99 6.60
C ARG A 60 9.21 14.26 5.10
N GLU A 61 8.74 13.26 4.35
CA GLU A 61 8.48 13.47 2.93
C GLU A 61 7.07 14.05 2.73
N GLY A 62 6.98 14.97 1.78
CA GLY A 62 5.68 15.49 1.33
C GLY A 62 4.84 14.39 0.65
N ALA A 63 3.54 14.66 0.45
CA ALA A 63 2.61 13.72 -0.17
C ALA A 63 3.09 13.18 -1.53
N SER A 64 3.83 13.99 -2.30
CA SER A 64 4.43 13.59 -3.58
C SER A 64 5.49 12.50 -3.46
N GLY A 65 6.33 12.54 -2.42
CA GLY A 65 7.34 11.50 -2.18
C GLY A 65 6.71 10.15 -1.83
N ILE A 66 5.69 10.16 -0.98
CA ILE A 66 4.92 8.97 -0.61
C ILE A 66 4.25 8.36 -1.85
N LEU A 67 3.64 9.18 -2.69
CA LEU A 67 2.99 8.72 -3.92
C LEU A 67 4.00 8.06 -4.88
N LEU A 68 5.14 8.69 -5.11
CA LEU A 68 6.17 8.18 -6.02
C LEU A 68 6.73 6.83 -5.54
N ARG A 69 6.99 6.69 -4.23
CA ARG A 69 7.45 5.43 -3.63
C ARG A 69 6.38 4.34 -3.67
N THR A 70 5.11 4.71 -3.50
CA THR A 70 4.00 3.77 -3.63
C THR A 70 3.91 3.24 -5.05
N ILE A 71 3.97 4.11 -6.06
CA ILE A 71 3.98 3.72 -7.47
C ILE A 71 5.19 2.81 -7.76
N GLY A 72 6.40 3.21 -7.34
CA GLY A 72 7.60 2.40 -7.51
C GLY A 72 7.51 1.03 -6.85
N GLY A 73 6.95 0.95 -5.65
CA GLY A 73 6.72 -0.30 -4.93
C GLY A 73 5.75 -1.24 -5.64
N PHE A 74 4.64 -0.71 -6.17
CA PHE A 74 3.68 -1.51 -6.95
C PHE A 74 4.26 -1.97 -8.29
N LEU A 75 5.06 -1.14 -8.97
CA LEU A 75 5.76 -1.55 -10.19
C LEU A 75 6.78 -2.65 -9.91
N ALA A 76 7.58 -2.51 -8.87
CA ALA A 76 8.52 -3.54 -8.44
C ALA A 76 7.81 -4.85 -8.07
N ALA A 77 6.70 -4.78 -7.32
CA ALA A 77 5.89 -5.94 -7.00
C ALA A 77 5.32 -6.62 -8.25
N GLY A 78 4.87 -5.83 -9.23
CA GLY A 78 4.42 -6.34 -10.52
C GLY A 78 5.50 -7.11 -11.28
N MET A 79 6.72 -6.59 -11.30
CA MET A 79 7.87 -7.28 -11.94
C MET A 79 8.21 -8.58 -11.22
N VAL A 80 8.22 -8.59 -9.89
CA VAL A 80 8.48 -9.80 -9.09
C VAL A 80 7.40 -10.85 -9.32
N ILE A 81 6.11 -10.47 -9.31
CA ILE A 81 5.00 -11.38 -9.56
C ILE A 81 5.08 -11.94 -10.99
N ALA A 82 5.41 -11.11 -11.99
CA ALA A 82 5.59 -11.57 -13.35
C ALA A 82 6.74 -12.59 -13.47
N ALA A 83 7.85 -12.35 -12.78
CA ALA A 83 8.97 -13.29 -12.73
C ALA A 83 8.57 -14.62 -12.06
N ILE A 84 7.81 -14.58 -10.96
CA ILE A 84 7.31 -15.78 -10.28
C ILE A 84 6.40 -16.59 -11.22
N PHE A 85 5.50 -15.95 -11.96
CA PHE A 85 4.62 -16.64 -12.91
C PHE A 85 5.39 -17.26 -14.09
N TYR A 86 6.55 -16.68 -14.45
CA TYR A 86 7.40 -17.25 -15.46
C TYR A 86 8.09 -18.54 -14.96
N VAL A 87 8.52 -18.56 -13.69
CA VAL A 87 9.22 -19.70 -13.07
C VAL A 87 8.25 -20.79 -12.60
N LEU A 88 7.08 -20.38 -12.07
CA LEU A 88 6.07 -21.25 -11.49
C LEU A 88 4.72 -21.08 -12.20
N PRO A 89 4.54 -21.70 -13.39
CA PRO A 89 3.31 -21.52 -14.17
C PRO A 89 2.05 -22.03 -13.46
N ASP A 90 2.16 -22.94 -12.48
CA ASP A 90 1.03 -23.42 -11.68
C ASP A 90 0.40 -22.35 -10.80
N LEU A 91 1.16 -21.33 -10.42
CA LEU A 91 0.69 -20.16 -9.67
C LEU A 91 0.12 -19.06 -10.57
N HIS A 92 0.10 -19.31 -11.89
CA HIS A 92 -0.35 -18.32 -12.86
C HIS A 92 -1.74 -17.81 -12.54
N MET A 93 -1.86 -16.51 -12.57
CA MET A 93 -3.09 -15.76 -12.35
C MET A 93 -3.51 -15.12 -13.67
N TRP A 94 -4.78 -15.08 -13.96
CA TRP A 94 -5.26 -14.36 -15.15
C TRP A 94 -4.84 -12.90 -15.05
N ARG A 95 -4.28 -12.36 -16.13
CA ARG A 95 -3.77 -10.97 -16.19
C ARG A 95 -4.81 -9.95 -15.74
N GLY A 96 -6.09 -10.21 -16.07
CA GLY A 96 -7.20 -9.37 -15.64
C GLY A 96 -7.37 -9.35 -14.13
N ILE A 97 -7.35 -10.50 -13.45
CA ILE A 97 -7.48 -10.58 -11.99
C ILE A 97 -6.35 -9.79 -11.32
N TYR A 98 -5.11 -9.97 -11.80
CA TYR A 98 -3.97 -9.22 -11.28
C TYR A 98 -4.17 -7.71 -11.42
N PHE A 99 -4.60 -7.24 -12.60
CA PHE A 99 -4.79 -5.81 -12.87
C PHE A 99 -5.88 -5.19 -11.98
N TYR A 100 -7.05 -5.85 -11.85
CA TYR A 100 -8.12 -5.40 -10.95
C TYR A 100 -7.67 -5.42 -9.48
N SER A 101 -6.95 -6.46 -9.06
CA SER A 101 -6.44 -6.57 -7.69
C SER A 101 -5.37 -5.52 -7.40
N ALA A 102 -4.48 -5.23 -8.33
CA ALA A 102 -3.47 -4.19 -8.18
C ALA A 102 -4.10 -2.79 -8.13
N ALA A 103 -5.10 -2.51 -8.97
CA ALA A 103 -5.81 -1.24 -8.96
C ALA A 103 -6.57 -1.00 -7.65
N THR A 104 -7.30 -2.02 -7.16
CA THR A 104 -8.00 -1.94 -5.86
C THR A 104 -7.03 -1.81 -4.69
N ALA A 105 -5.93 -2.56 -4.70
CA ALA A 105 -4.89 -2.48 -3.67
C ALA A 105 -4.18 -1.12 -3.65
N PHE A 106 -3.86 -0.58 -4.80
CA PHE A 106 -3.26 0.75 -4.93
C PHE A 106 -4.20 1.84 -4.39
N THR A 107 -5.46 1.84 -4.80
CA THR A 107 -6.47 2.79 -4.34
C THR A 107 -6.69 2.68 -2.83
N ALA A 108 -6.85 1.48 -2.30
CA ALA A 108 -7.03 1.24 -0.88
C ALA A 108 -5.81 1.68 -0.06
N ASN A 109 -4.59 1.46 -0.56
CA ASN A 109 -3.36 1.91 0.09
C ASN A 109 -3.26 3.44 0.13
N LEU A 110 -3.59 4.12 -0.97
CA LEU A 110 -3.61 5.60 -1.01
C LEU A 110 -4.64 6.18 -0.04
N VAL A 111 -5.86 5.62 0.00
CA VAL A 111 -6.91 6.05 0.93
C VAL A 111 -6.48 5.84 2.38
N SER A 112 -5.93 4.67 2.71
CA SER A 112 -5.43 4.38 4.05
C SER A 112 -4.35 5.39 4.49
N ARG A 113 -3.40 5.70 3.63
CA ARG A 113 -2.33 6.64 3.93
C ARG A 113 -2.83 8.08 4.05
N SER A 114 -3.74 8.50 3.18
CA SER A 114 -4.34 9.84 3.26
C SER A 114 -5.14 10.01 4.55
N ALA A 115 -5.85 8.97 4.99
CA ALA A 115 -6.57 8.99 6.26
C ALA A 115 -5.60 9.14 7.45
N VAL A 116 -4.50 8.39 7.47
CA VAL A 116 -3.48 8.46 8.52
C VAL A 116 -2.81 9.83 8.55
N THR A 117 -2.46 10.41 7.40
CA THR A 117 -1.83 11.74 7.34
C THR A 117 -2.78 12.84 7.78
N ASN A 118 -4.08 12.75 7.46
CA ASN A 118 -5.07 13.72 7.89
C ASN A 118 -5.33 13.67 9.40
N VAL A 119 -5.29 12.47 10.01
CA VAL A 119 -5.45 12.31 11.46
C VAL A 119 -4.19 12.78 12.20
N ALA A 120 -3.01 12.33 11.75
CA ALA A 120 -1.73 12.72 12.36
C ALA A 120 -1.42 14.22 12.18
N GLY A 121 -1.82 14.82 11.06
CA GLY A 121 -1.64 16.26 10.82
C GLY A 121 -2.38 17.13 11.82
N LYS A 122 -3.56 16.71 12.28
CA LYS A 122 -4.33 17.45 13.30
C LYS A 122 -3.67 17.46 14.68
N GLU A 123 -2.85 16.45 14.99
CA GLU A 123 -2.12 16.38 16.27
C GLU A 123 -0.77 17.11 16.23
N GLN A 124 -0.14 17.20 15.06
CA GLN A 124 1.15 17.90 14.93
C GLN A 124 1.04 19.43 15.09
N PHE A 125 -0.12 20.05 14.90
CA PHE A 125 -0.33 21.47 15.19
C PHE A 125 -0.35 21.78 16.70
N LYS A 126 -0.30 20.77 17.58
CA LYS A 126 -0.19 20.94 19.03
C LYS A 126 1.25 20.92 19.58
N ASN A 127 2.26 20.72 18.74
CA ASN A 127 3.65 20.80 19.20
C ASN A 127 4.02 22.24 19.49
N ARG A 128 3.92 22.62 20.77
CA ARG A 128 4.53 23.84 21.32
C ARG A 128 6.03 23.73 21.08
N VAL A 129 6.54 24.61 20.22
CA VAL A 129 7.98 24.83 20.08
C VAL A 129 8.45 25.49 21.38
N LEU A 130 9.08 24.71 22.25
CA LEU A 130 9.82 25.27 23.39
C LEU A 130 11.08 25.95 22.82
N VAL A 131 11.01 27.25 22.67
CA VAL A 131 12.19 28.07 22.37
C VAL A 131 13.02 28.13 23.66
N TYR A 132 14.03 27.28 23.73
CA TYR A 132 15.02 27.31 24.78
C TYR A 132 16.08 28.38 24.44
N GLY A 133 15.90 29.56 24.94
CA GLY A 133 16.85 30.66 24.78
C GLY A 133 16.74 31.65 25.95
N SER A 134 17.63 31.60 26.89
CA SER A 134 17.83 32.67 27.89
C SER A 134 18.81 33.68 27.31
N GLY A 135 18.33 34.68 26.61
CA GLY A 135 19.15 35.77 26.07
C GLY A 135 18.29 36.87 25.42
N ASP A 136 18.86 38.05 25.26
CA ASP A 136 18.23 39.26 24.70
C ASP A 136 17.55 39.09 23.33
N ALA A 137 17.86 38.00 22.61
CA ALA A 137 17.19 37.66 21.35
C ALA A 137 15.75 37.13 21.53
N ALA A 138 15.33 36.73 22.73
CA ALA A 138 13.98 36.24 22.99
C ALA A 138 12.96 37.37 23.12
N SER A 139 13.37 38.60 23.34
CA SER A 139 12.50 39.77 23.51
C SER A 139 12.02 40.36 22.18
N THR A 140 12.58 39.90 21.04
CA THR A 140 12.28 40.45 19.71
C THR A 140 11.18 39.64 18.98
N ILE A 141 10.63 38.57 19.59
CA ILE A 141 9.65 37.66 18.96
C ILE A 141 8.27 37.76 19.66
N THR A 142 8.02 38.85 20.34
CA THR A 142 6.66 39.14 20.85
C THR A 142 5.89 40.05 19.96
#